data_89be62d22bf1e2484a0b28abbe5ac6c0
#
_entry.id   89be62d22bf1e2484a0b28abbe5ac6c0
#
_cell.length_a   1.000
_cell.length_b   1.000
_cell.length_c   1.000
_cell.angle_alpha   90.00
_cell.angle_beta   90.00
_cell.angle_gamma   90.00
#
_symmetry.space_group_name_H-M   'P 1'
#
loop_
_entity.id
_entity.type
_entity.pdbx_description
1 polymer ?
#
loop_
_entity_poly.entity_id
_entity_poly.type
_entity_poly.pdbx_seq_one_letter_code
_entity_poly.pdbx_strand_id
1 'polypeptide(L)'
;MPDPKLAQFGGQKYISLETFKKNGQGVKTPVWFVLHKNAFYVYTEADSWKVKRIRNNPRVRVAVCNIRGDIKGPWLDATASLVEGDERLAADKLLDRKYFLKRIFNFLSRINRHKRAMIKIETA
;
A
#
# COMPACT_ATOMS: atom_id res chain seq x y z
N MET A 1 11.22 -7.76 -16.50
CA MET A 1 9.88 -8.12 -17.03
C MET A 1 8.82 -7.90 -15.99
N PRO A 2 7.72 -7.23 -16.32
CA PRO A 2 6.63 -7.11 -15.37
C PRO A 2 6.01 -8.48 -15.08
N ASP A 3 5.66 -8.71 -13.85
CA ASP A 3 4.98 -9.93 -13.43
C ASP A 3 3.54 -9.90 -14.00
N PRO A 4 3.13 -10.93 -14.78
CA PRO A 4 1.78 -10.94 -15.34
C PRO A 4 0.65 -10.83 -14.31
N LYS A 5 0.88 -11.32 -13.09
CA LYS A 5 -0.11 -11.22 -12.01
C LYS A 5 -0.42 -9.77 -11.65
N LEU A 6 0.51 -8.86 -11.92
CA LEU A 6 0.37 -7.46 -11.54
C LEU A 6 -0.27 -6.61 -12.64
N ALA A 7 -0.48 -7.17 -13.82
CA ALA A 7 -1.04 -6.41 -14.95
C ALA A 7 -2.42 -5.84 -14.62
N GLN A 8 -3.23 -6.57 -13.85
CA GLN A 8 -4.58 -6.14 -13.49
C GLN A 8 -4.61 -4.87 -12.64
N PHE A 9 -3.49 -4.53 -12.00
CA PHE A 9 -3.40 -3.34 -11.16
C PHE A 9 -3.06 -2.07 -11.94
N GLY A 10 -2.65 -2.21 -13.20
CA GLY A 10 -2.34 -1.06 -14.04
C GLY A 10 -3.55 -0.16 -14.22
N GLY A 11 -3.37 1.16 -14.02
CA GLY A 11 -4.45 2.12 -14.16
C GLY A 11 -5.46 2.14 -13.02
N GLN A 12 -5.34 1.26 -12.03
CA GLN A 12 -6.24 1.23 -10.89
C GLN A 12 -5.82 2.26 -9.84
N LYS A 13 -6.79 2.81 -9.12
CA LYS A 13 -6.53 3.85 -8.11
C LYS A 13 -6.43 3.30 -6.69
N TYR A 14 -7.05 2.15 -6.42
CA TYR A 14 -7.13 1.60 -5.07
C TYR A 14 -6.86 0.12 -5.07
N ILE A 15 -6.19 -0.33 -4.02
CA ILE A 15 -6.14 -1.75 -3.68
C ILE A 15 -6.71 -1.93 -2.28
N SER A 16 -7.31 -3.08 -2.04
CA SER A 16 -7.65 -3.50 -0.70
C SER A 16 -6.42 -4.19 -0.12
N LEU A 17 -5.92 -3.67 0.98
CA LEU A 17 -4.80 -4.26 1.70
C LEU A 17 -5.35 -4.98 2.92
N GLU A 18 -5.15 -6.29 2.96
CA GLU A 18 -5.56 -7.10 4.10
C GLU A 18 -4.34 -7.42 4.95
N THR A 19 -4.39 -6.98 6.20
CA THR A 19 -3.38 -7.29 7.22
C THR A 19 -4.02 -8.19 8.28
N PHE A 20 -3.21 -8.91 9.06
CA PHE A 20 -3.74 -9.93 9.96
C PHE A 20 -3.43 -9.62 11.42
N LYS A 21 -4.47 -9.74 12.25
CA LYS A 21 -4.34 -9.64 13.70
C LYS A 21 -3.63 -10.88 14.25
N LYS A 22 -3.21 -10.82 15.51
CA LYS A 22 -2.55 -11.94 16.18
C LYS A 22 -3.41 -13.20 16.20
N ASN A 23 -4.73 -13.03 16.25
CA ASN A 23 -5.66 -14.17 16.24
C ASN A 23 -5.95 -14.72 14.83
N GLY A 24 -5.29 -14.16 13.80
CA GLY A 24 -5.46 -14.60 12.43
C GLY A 24 -6.56 -13.87 11.66
N GLN A 25 -7.34 -13.04 12.31
CA GLN A 25 -8.41 -12.31 11.64
C GLN A 25 -7.85 -11.25 10.69
N GLY A 26 -8.31 -11.24 9.44
CA GLY A 26 -7.93 -10.26 8.45
C GLY A 26 -8.69 -8.95 8.59
N VAL A 27 -7.99 -7.84 8.36
CA VAL A 27 -8.57 -6.49 8.33
C VAL A 27 -8.26 -5.88 6.98
N LYS A 28 -9.29 -5.53 6.23
CA LYS A 28 -9.20 -5.03 4.86
C LYS A 28 -9.41 -3.52 4.85
N THR A 29 -8.52 -2.79 4.16
CA THR A 29 -8.68 -1.34 3.99
C THR A 29 -8.34 -0.95 2.56
N PRO A 30 -9.15 -0.08 1.91
CA PRO A 30 -8.77 0.47 0.62
C PRO A 30 -7.65 1.50 0.82
N VAL A 31 -6.64 1.43 -0.02
CA VAL A 31 -5.48 2.32 0.08
C VAL A 31 -5.03 2.74 -1.32
N TRP A 32 -4.38 3.90 -1.39
CA TRP A 32 -3.68 4.34 -2.58
C TRP A 32 -2.37 3.57 -2.69
N PHE A 33 -1.94 3.31 -3.92
CA PHE A 33 -0.74 2.54 -4.16
C PHE A 33 -0.05 2.98 -5.44
N VAL A 34 1.21 2.59 -5.57
CA VAL A 34 1.92 2.66 -6.83
C VAL A 34 2.69 1.35 -7.02
N LEU A 35 2.79 0.92 -8.27
CA LEU A 35 3.63 -0.23 -8.65
C LEU A 35 4.97 0.29 -9.15
N HIS A 36 6.05 -0.29 -8.64
CA HIS A 36 7.39 0.05 -9.05
C HIS A 36 8.27 -1.19 -8.89
N LYS A 37 8.90 -1.63 -9.98
CA LYS A 37 9.78 -2.80 -9.98
C LYS A 37 9.10 -4.03 -9.36
N ASN A 38 7.85 -4.26 -9.76
CA ASN A 38 7.04 -5.41 -9.34
C ASN A 38 6.68 -5.43 -7.85
N ALA A 39 6.74 -4.27 -7.19
CA ALA A 39 6.30 -4.14 -5.80
C ALA A 39 5.27 -3.03 -5.69
N PHE A 40 4.35 -3.18 -4.73
CA PHE A 40 3.42 -2.12 -4.38
C PHE A 40 4.05 -1.26 -3.30
N TYR A 41 3.79 0.04 -3.36
CA TYR A 41 4.19 0.97 -2.31
C TYR A 41 2.97 1.74 -1.85
N VAL A 42 2.78 1.79 -0.54
CA VAL A 42 1.60 2.36 0.12
C VAL A 42 2.04 3.24 1.26
N TYR A 43 1.50 4.47 1.32
CA TYR A 43 1.67 5.33 2.49
C TYR A 43 0.66 4.98 3.56
N THR A 44 1.08 5.07 4.81
CA THR A 44 0.19 4.98 5.96
C THR A 44 0.82 5.75 7.13
N GLU A 45 0.06 5.95 8.19
CA GLU A 45 0.61 6.53 9.41
C GLU A 45 1.49 5.51 10.12
N ALA A 46 2.64 5.97 10.64
CA ALA A 46 3.64 5.08 11.24
C ALA A 46 3.10 4.35 12.47
N ASP A 47 2.17 4.95 13.19
CA ASP A 47 1.57 4.35 14.38
C ASP A 47 0.19 3.73 14.12
N SER A 48 -0.16 3.52 12.84
CA SER A 48 -1.43 2.90 12.48
C SER A 48 -1.46 1.42 12.87
N TRP A 49 -2.67 0.88 12.99
CA TRP A 49 -2.86 -0.54 13.26
C TRP A 49 -2.31 -1.40 12.12
N LYS A 50 -2.37 -0.91 10.86
CA LYS A 50 -1.78 -1.62 9.72
C LYS A 50 -0.29 -1.87 9.93
N VAL A 51 0.44 -0.84 10.35
CA VAL A 51 1.88 -0.96 10.59
C VAL A 51 2.15 -1.94 11.73
N LYS A 52 1.39 -1.84 12.81
CA LYS A 52 1.55 -2.75 13.96
C LYS A 52 1.30 -4.19 13.56
N ARG A 53 0.25 -4.44 12.76
CA ARG A 53 -0.06 -5.79 12.29
C ARG A 53 1.04 -6.33 11.38
N ILE A 54 1.58 -5.50 10.49
CA ILE A 54 2.66 -5.90 9.57
C ILE A 54 3.94 -6.23 10.34
N ARG A 55 4.25 -5.47 11.39
CA ARG A 55 5.43 -5.76 12.21
C ARG A 55 5.30 -7.10 12.94
N ASN A 56 4.08 -7.45 13.34
CA ASN A 56 3.84 -8.74 13.98
C ASN A 56 3.73 -9.88 12.99
N ASN A 57 3.16 -9.62 11.81
CA ASN A 57 2.95 -10.61 10.77
C ASN A 57 3.08 -9.93 9.41
N PRO A 58 4.20 -10.13 8.71
CA PRO A 58 4.42 -9.48 7.42
C PRO A 58 3.56 -10.03 6.29
N ARG A 59 2.87 -11.15 6.51
CA ARG A 59 1.98 -11.70 5.50
C ARG A 59 0.78 -10.80 5.31
N VAL A 60 0.49 -10.49 4.04
CA VAL A 60 -0.66 -9.65 3.66
C VAL A 60 -1.30 -10.22 2.41
N ARG A 61 -2.45 -9.69 2.03
CA ARG A 61 -3.06 -9.97 0.74
C ARG A 61 -3.51 -8.66 0.12
N VAL A 62 -3.52 -8.63 -1.22
CA VAL A 62 -3.94 -7.44 -1.98
C VAL A 62 -4.90 -7.85 -3.08
N ALA A 63 -5.84 -6.96 -3.39
CA ALA A 63 -6.78 -7.14 -4.51
C ALA A 63 -7.18 -5.76 -5.02
N VAL A 64 -7.49 -5.67 -6.31
CA VAL A 64 -8.04 -4.45 -6.87
C VAL A 64 -9.38 -4.15 -6.21
N CYS A 65 -9.60 -2.89 -5.83
CA CYS A 65 -10.88 -2.47 -5.26
C CYS A 65 -11.22 -1.05 -5.68
N ASN A 66 -12.43 -0.61 -5.32
CA ASN A 66 -12.82 0.78 -5.50
C ASN A 66 -12.63 1.54 -4.17
N ILE A 67 -13.01 2.81 -4.16
CA ILE A 67 -12.84 3.67 -2.97
C ILE A 67 -13.61 3.15 -1.75
N ARG A 68 -14.70 2.41 -1.99
CA ARG A 68 -15.50 1.83 -0.91
C ARG A 68 -14.92 0.52 -0.37
N GLY A 69 -13.92 -0.03 -1.04
CA GLY A 69 -13.35 -1.31 -0.68
C GLY A 69 -13.98 -2.51 -1.38
N ASP A 70 -14.89 -2.28 -2.34
CA ASP A 70 -15.50 -3.37 -3.11
C ASP A 70 -14.43 -4.04 -3.97
N ILE A 71 -14.29 -5.35 -3.83
CA ILE A 71 -13.25 -6.12 -4.49
C ILE A 71 -13.58 -6.31 -5.96
N LYS A 72 -12.62 -6.03 -6.84
CA LYS A 72 -12.80 -6.09 -8.29
C LYS A 72 -11.93 -7.14 -8.97
N GLY A 73 -11.11 -7.86 -8.25
CA GLY A 73 -10.24 -8.87 -8.82
C GLY A 73 -9.79 -9.89 -7.78
N PRO A 74 -8.98 -10.87 -8.19
CA PRO A 74 -8.55 -11.92 -7.26
C PRO A 74 -7.59 -11.37 -6.19
N TRP A 75 -7.59 -12.04 -5.04
CA TRP A 75 -6.63 -11.77 -3.98
C TRP A 75 -5.29 -12.40 -4.30
N LEU A 76 -4.21 -11.65 -4.04
CA LEU A 76 -2.85 -12.16 -4.15
C LEU A 76 -2.20 -12.18 -2.78
N ASP A 77 -1.55 -13.28 -2.46
CA ASP A 77 -0.72 -13.37 -1.26
C ASP A 77 0.56 -12.56 -1.47
N ALA A 78 1.00 -11.89 -0.42
CA ALA A 78 2.15 -11.00 -0.50
C ALA A 78 2.83 -10.88 0.86
N THR A 79 4.01 -10.28 0.85
CA THR A 79 4.78 -9.97 2.05
C THR A 79 5.00 -8.47 2.11
N ALA A 80 4.75 -7.88 3.28
CA ALA A 80 4.91 -6.45 3.48
C ALA A 80 6.13 -6.16 4.34
N SER A 81 6.80 -5.05 4.02
CA SER A 81 7.91 -4.55 4.82
C SER A 81 7.85 -3.02 4.83
N LEU A 82 8.51 -2.42 5.81
CA LEU A 82 8.62 -0.97 5.88
C LEU A 82 9.94 -0.56 5.23
N VAL A 83 9.89 0.46 4.38
CA VAL A 83 11.07 0.93 3.66
C VAL A 83 11.38 2.38 3.98
N GLU A 84 12.66 2.71 3.89
CA GLU A 84 13.19 4.04 4.17
C GLU A 84 14.20 4.43 3.08
N GLY A 85 14.76 5.63 3.21
CA GLY A 85 15.85 6.07 2.34
C GLY A 85 15.44 6.31 0.90
N ASP A 86 16.31 5.97 -0.02
CA ASP A 86 16.12 6.24 -1.44
C ASP A 86 14.91 5.50 -2.02
N GLU A 87 14.68 4.29 -1.56
CA GLU A 87 13.53 3.51 -2.01
C GLU A 87 12.22 4.20 -1.63
N ARG A 88 12.15 4.72 -0.41
CA ARG A 88 10.99 5.48 0.04
C ARG A 88 10.81 6.76 -0.77
N LEU A 89 11.89 7.48 -1.03
CA LEU A 89 11.83 8.72 -1.82
C LEU A 89 11.35 8.46 -3.24
N ALA A 90 11.83 7.40 -3.87
CA ALA A 90 11.41 7.04 -5.22
C ALA A 90 9.91 6.72 -5.25
N ALA A 91 9.43 5.94 -4.29
CA ALA A 91 8.02 5.58 -4.20
C ALA A 91 7.16 6.81 -3.94
N ASP A 92 7.62 7.72 -3.10
CA ASP A 92 6.89 8.96 -2.79
C ASP A 92 6.68 9.80 -4.05
N LYS A 93 7.73 9.94 -4.87
CA LYS A 93 7.62 10.68 -6.12
C LYS A 93 6.61 10.05 -7.08
N LEU A 94 6.59 8.72 -7.15
CA LEU A 94 5.65 8.00 -8.00
C LEU A 94 4.22 8.15 -7.50
N LEU A 95 4.01 8.10 -6.19
CA LEU A 95 2.70 8.32 -5.60
C LEU A 95 2.19 9.74 -5.87
N ASP A 96 3.06 10.74 -5.72
CA ASP A 96 2.70 12.12 -6.00
C ASP A 96 2.30 12.31 -7.46
N ARG A 97 2.99 11.63 -8.36
CA ARG A 97 2.71 11.73 -9.79
C ARG A 97 1.39 11.03 -10.16
N LYS A 98 1.15 9.86 -9.58
CA LYS A 98 -0.06 9.09 -9.84
C LYS A 98 -1.31 9.75 -9.26
N TYR A 99 -1.18 10.33 -8.08
CA TYR A 99 -2.30 10.94 -7.37
C TYR A 99 -2.08 12.45 -7.28
N PHE A 100 -2.36 13.12 -8.39
CA PHE A 100 -2.15 14.56 -8.45
C PHE A 100 -2.85 15.29 -7.29
N LEU A 101 -4.08 14.88 -6.97
CA LEU A 101 -4.83 15.48 -5.86
C LEU A 101 -4.23 15.13 -4.49
N LYS A 102 -3.42 14.07 -4.42
CA LYS A 102 -2.74 13.70 -3.18
C LYS A 102 -1.85 14.85 -2.67
N ARG A 103 -1.31 15.64 -3.57
CA ARG A 103 -0.47 16.79 -3.18
C ARG A 103 -1.24 17.78 -2.35
N ILE A 104 -2.53 17.99 -2.67
CA ILE A 104 -3.41 18.86 -1.91
C ILE A 104 -3.67 18.27 -0.52
N PHE A 105 -3.99 16.97 -0.48
CA PHE A 105 -4.20 16.30 0.79
C PHE A 105 -2.95 16.25 1.65
N ASN A 106 -1.78 16.08 1.02
CA ASN A 106 -0.51 16.12 1.75
C ASN A 106 -0.27 17.49 2.37
N PHE A 107 -0.69 18.55 1.71
CA PHE A 107 -0.60 19.88 2.27
C PHE A 107 -1.44 19.98 3.55
N LEU A 108 -2.67 19.46 3.53
CA LEU A 108 -3.56 19.50 4.68
C LEU A 108 -3.07 18.60 5.82
N SER A 109 -2.41 17.51 5.50
CA SER A 109 -1.95 16.54 6.49
C SER A 109 -0.44 16.62 6.76
N ARG A 110 0.24 17.66 6.27
CA ARG A 110 1.69 17.78 6.39
C ARG A 110 2.19 17.82 7.83
N ILE A 111 1.33 18.17 8.76
CA ILE A 111 1.67 18.20 10.19
C ILE A 111 2.13 16.82 10.64
N ASN A 112 1.55 15.77 10.06
CA ASN A 112 1.86 14.39 10.40
C ASN A 112 2.85 13.74 9.43
N ARG A 113 3.47 14.51 8.55
CA ARG A 113 4.36 13.97 7.52
C ARG A 113 5.46 13.10 8.09
N HIS A 114 6.08 13.53 9.17
CA HIS A 114 7.17 12.81 9.81
C HIS A 114 6.73 11.50 10.47
N LYS A 115 5.42 11.31 10.66
CA LYS A 115 4.85 10.12 11.26
C LYS A 115 4.35 9.12 10.21
N ARG A 116 4.67 9.34 8.95
CA ARG A 116 4.24 8.44 7.88
C ARG A 116 5.24 7.32 7.69
N ALA A 117 4.70 6.16 7.33
CA ALA A 117 5.50 5.01 6.96
C ALA A 117 5.21 4.64 5.50
N MET A 118 6.22 4.10 4.83
CA MET A 118 6.06 3.56 3.48
C MET A 118 6.11 2.05 3.58
N ILE A 119 5.04 1.39 3.12
CA ILE A 119 4.93 -0.06 3.11
C ILE A 119 5.27 -0.54 1.70
N LYS A 120 6.22 -1.47 1.61
CA LYS A 120 6.53 -2.18 0.37
C LYS A 120 5.86 -3.54 0.42
N ILE A 121 5.14 -3.89 -0.64
CA ILE A 121 4.39 -5.14 -0.70
C ILE A 121 4.87 -5.91 -1.93
N GLU A 122 5.39 -7.11 -1.69
CA GLU A 122 5.92 -7.96 -2.75
C GLU A 122 5.09 -9.24 -2.82
N THR A 123 4.55 -9.53 -4.02
CA THR A 123 3.80 -10.77 -4.23
C THR A 123 4.73 -11.97 -4.31
N ALA A 124 4.20 -13.11 -3.94
CA ALA A 124 4.94 -14.37 -3.99
C ALA A 124 5.24 -14.79 -5.43
#